data_b6fa7c11a91c43067f9f27410dbd50a0
#
_entry.id   b6fa7c11a91c43067f9f27410dbd50a0
#
_cell.length_a   1.000
_cell.length_b   1.000
_cell.length_c   1.000
_cell.angle_alpha   90.00
_cell.angle_beta   90.00
_cell.angle_gamma   90.00
#
_symmetry.space_group_name_H-M   'P 1'
#
loop_
_entity.id
_entity.type
_entity.pdbx_description
1 polymer ?
#
loop_
_entity_poly.entity_id
_entity_poly.type
_entity_poly.pdbx_seq_one_letter_code
_entity_poly.pdbx_strand_id
1 'polypeptide(L)'
;GAAHPFTRRILIRLMPGEKRTSTSRLLLPLFAFLLTTWLSGCSGWSPARPSYPPGYPLGFIERGSASWYGPGFHGNRTANGEVYDMHKLTAAHRTLPLGSVAVVRSLSTGRQVTVRINDRGPFARGRILDLSLAGAQAVGMVGRGTDEIELRVISYEGRAGGMGVLRVQVGSFADPANARALVERLRSAYPGSKIVGVDLPDGRRYRVYAGQFQTEVAAEQAAAHLRRALETDPFIVRDDAPGATTGNP
;
A
#
# COMPACT_ATOMS: atom_id res chain seq x y z
N GLY A 1 -25.84 -4.92 59.63
CA GLY A 1 -24.89 -5.57 60.53
C GLY A 1 -23.54 -5.63 59.84
N ALA A 2 -22.56 -4.88 60.27
CA ALA A 2 -21.53 -5.17 61.27
C ALA A 2 -20.68 -6.41 60.88
N ALA A 3 -19.43 -6.43 60.88
CA ALA A 3 -18.34 -5.75 61.51
C ALA A 3 -16.96 -6.17 60.97
N HIS A 4 -16.02 -5.31 61.09
CA HIS A 4 -14.58 -5.27 61.14
C HIS A 4 -13.75 -6.46 61.74
N PRO A 5 -12.43 -6.26 61.90
CA PRO A 5 -11.29 -6.56 61.07
C PRO A 5 -10.27 -7.47 61.78
N PHE A 6 -9.18 -7.88 61.16
CA PHE A 6 -8.04 -8.43 61.89
C PHE A 6 -6.68 -8.01 61.30
N THR A 7 -6.11 -7.05 62.00
CA THR A 7 -4.72 -6.63 61.93
C THR A 7 -3.84 -7.63 62.66
N ARG A 8 -2.78 -8.15 62.06
CA ARG A 8 -1.67 -8.79 62.78
C ARG A 8 -0.35 -8.12 62.43
N ARG A 9 0.09 -7.33 63.40
CA ARG A 9 1.49 -6.93 63.55
C ARG A 9 2.31 -8.13 63.98
N ILE A 10 3.48 -8.36 63.38
CA ILE A 10 4.54 -9.17 63.94
C ILE A 10 5.79 -8.32 64.04
N LEU A 11 6.29 -8.26 65.29
CA LEU A 11 7.44 -7.49 65.75
C LEU A 11 8.74 -8.06 65.19
N ILE A 12 9.60 -7.15 64.85
CA ILE A 12 11.01 -7.35 64.58
C ILE A 12 11.75 -7.44 65.90
N ARG A 13 12.56 -8.46 66.05
CA ARG A 13 13.48 -8.62 67.17
C ARG A 13 14.90 -8.35 66.70
N LEU A 14 15.44 -7.22 67.15
CA LEU A 14 16.86 -6.88 67.06
C LEU A 14 17.66 -7.71 68.09
N MET A 15 18.80 -8.24 67.66
CA MET A 15 19.91 -8.61 68.58
C MET A 15 21.24 -8.21 67.92
N PRO A 16 22.18 -7.74 68.73
CA PRO A 16 23.38 -7.06 68.27
C PRO A 16 24.65 -7.87 68.33
N GLY A 17 25.61 -7.49 67.46
CA GLY A 17 27.02 -7.46 67.77
C GLY A 17 27.82 -8.75 67.72
N GLU A 18 28.74 -8.81 66.77
CA GLU A 18 30.10 -9.22 67.18
C GLU A 18 31.13 -8.71 66.13
N LYS A 19 32.10 -7.96 66.65
CA LYS A 19 33.30 -7.54 65.96
C LYS A 19 34.31 -8.69 65.95
N ARG A 20 34.85 -9.08 64.82
CA ARG A 20 36.20 -9.68 64.77
C ARG A 20 36.97 -9.18 63.56
N THR A 21 37.99 -8.49 63.85
CA THR A 21 39.13 -8.13 63.04
C THR A 21 39.94 -9.38 62.68
N SER A 22 40.39 -9.52 61.44
CA SER A 22 41.75 -10.00 61.13
C SER A 22 42.04 -9.96 59.64
N THR A 23 42.94 -9.12 59.34
CA THR A 23 44.00 -9.08 58.28
C THR A 23 44.17 -10.39 57.48
N SER A 24 44.01 -10.27 56.19
CA SER A 24 44.97 -10.93 55.24
C SER A 24 44.90 -10.17 53.91
N ARG A 25 46.04 -9.59 53.63
CA ARG A 25 46.35 -8.79 52.44
C ARG A 25 46.56 -9.69 51.24
N LEU A 26 46.27 -9.09 50.08
CA LEU A 26 46.90 -9.28 48.77
C LEU A 26 46.84 -10.73 48.21
N LEU A 27 46.02 -10.86 47.19
CA LEU A 27 46.31 -11.47 45.89
C LEU A 27 45.00 -11.80 45.20
N LEU A 28 44.32 -10.81 44.61
CA LEU A 28 43.38 -11.00 43.49
C LEU A 28 43.01 -9.62 42.94
N PRO A 29 43.71 -9.18 41.91
CA PRO A 29 43.00 -8.59 40.83
C PRO A 29 43.68 -8.89 39.48
N LEU A 30 43.83 -10.12 39.09
CA LEU A 30 44.36 -10.47 37.76
C LEU A 30 43.49 -11.43 36.98
N PHE A 31 42.41 -11.92 37.56
CA PHE A 31 41.50 -12.86 36.87
C PHE A 31 40.15 -12.24 36.47
N ALA A 32 39.86 -11.01 36.88
CA ALA A 32 38.63 -10.29 36.53
C ALA A 32 38.66 -9.54 35.20
N PHE A 33 39.83 -9.45 34.54
CA PHE A 33 39.98 -8.66 33.30
C PHE A 33 39.89 -9.48 32.00
N LEU A 34 39.78 -10.81 32.09
CA LEU A 34 39.76 -11.69 30.91
C LEU A 34 38.37 -12.26 30.59
N LEU A 35 37.31 -11.90 31.34
CA LEU A 35 35.98 -12.38 31.11
C LEU A 35 35.02 -11.34 30.52
N THR A 36 35.48 -10.11 30.25
CA THR A 36 34.62 -9.01 29.71
C THR A 36 34.74 -8.76 28.22
N THR A 37 35.56 -9.52 27.49
CA THR A 37 35.76 -9.30 26.04
C THR A 37 35.01 -10.27 25.12
N TRP A 38 34.14 -11.13 25.64
CA TRP A 38 33.43 -12.12 24.82
C TRP A 38 31.92 -11.83 24.63
N LEU A 39 31.42 -10.65 24.99
CA LEU A 39 30.00 -10.27 24.79
C LEU A 39 29.80 -9.14 23.78
N SER A 40 30.77 -8.82 22.94
CA SER A 40 30.64 -7.80 21.89
C SER A 40 30.67 -8.44 20.51
N GLY A 41 29.79 -9.35 20.20
CA GLY A 41 29.80 -10.07 18.93
C GLY A 41 28.48 -10.61 18.45
N CYS A 42 27.35 -10.13 18.95
CA CYS A 42 26.07 -10.33 18.29
C CYS A 42 25.65 -9.04 17.59
N SER A 43 26.37 -8.67 16.53
CA SER A 43 25.77 -7.82 15.48
C SER A 43 24.57 -8.60 14.97
N GLY A 44 23.40 -8.22 15.48
CA GLY A 44 22.12 -8.79 15.09
C GLY A 44 21.94 -8.63 13.59
N TRP A 45 22.18 -9.71 12.85
CA TRP A 45 21.59 -9.85 11.54
C TRP A 45 20.06 -9.97 11.76
N SER A 46 19.42 -8.82 11.88
CA SER A 46 17.98 -8.76 11.65
C SER A 46 17.82 -8.99 10.16
N PRO A 47 17.20 -10.10 9.72
CA PRO A 47 16.84 -10.24 8.33
C PRO A 47 15.99 -9.02 7.98
N ALA A 48 16.41 -8.25 6.97
CA ALA A 48 15.65 -7.11 6.49
C ALA A 48 14.22 -7.61 6.28
N ARG A 49 13.27 -7.09 7.06
CA ARG A 49 11.87 -7.43 6.87
C ARG A 49 11.54 -7.04 5.44
N PRO A 50 11.01 -7.95 4.62
CA PRO A 50 10.58 -7.57 3.29
C PRO A 50 9.62 -6.39 3.45
N SER A 51 9.98 -5.24 2.91
CA SER A 51 9.16 -4.03 2.97
C SER A 51 8.05 -4.17 1.94
N TYR A 52 6.98 -4.82 2.34
CA TYR A 52 5.75 -4.83 1.55
C TYR A 52 5.05 -3.47 1.67
N PRO A 53 4.38 -3.02 0.60
CA PRO A 53 3.56 -1.82 0.66
C PRO A 53 2.53 -1.93 1.77
N PRO A 54 2.33 -0.88 2.58
CA PRO A 54 1.22 -0.84 3.51
C PRO A 54 -0.10 -1.11 2.79
N GLY A 55 -0.88 -2.08 3.28
CA GLY A 55 -2.17 -2.47 2.69
C GLY A 55 -2.13 -3.59 1.65
N TYR A 56 -0.93 -3.95 1.11
CA TYR A 56 -0.82 -4.98 0.07
C TYR A 56 0.26 -6.02 0.43
N PRO A 57 0.02 -6.92 1.41
CA PRO A 57 0.95 -7.98 1.72
C PRO A 57 1.04 -9.00 0.57
N LEU A 58 2.11 -9.78 0.53
CA LEU A 58 2.11 -10.98 -0.32
C LEU A 58 0.93 -11.86 0.04
N GLY A 59 0.25 -12.39 -0.97
CA GLY A 59 -1.00 -13.11 -0.80
C GLY A 59 -2.24 -12.21 -0.70
N PHE A 60 -2.12 -10.87 -0.81
CA PHE A 60 -3.28 -9.98 -0.93
C PHE A 60 -4.21 -10.48 -2.04
N ILE A 61 -5.50 -10.60 -1.73
CA ILE A 61 -6.54 -11.07 -2.66
C ILE A 61 -7.59 -9.98 -2.84
N GLU A 62 -7.95 -9.73 -4.10
CA GLU A 62 -9.07 -8.87 -4.48
C GLU A 62 -9.95 -9.61 -5.48
N ARG A 63 -11.27 -9.43 -5.38
CA ARG A 63 -12.25 -9.99 -6.31
C ARG A 63 -13.10 -8.87 -6.89
N GLY A 64 -13.43 -9.00 -8.16
CA GLY A 64 -14.30 -8.06 -8.86
C GLY A 64 -14.23 -8.24 -10.37
N SER A 65 -14.91 -7.35 -11.07
CA SER A 65 -14.98 -7.39 -12.52
C SER A 65 -13.67 -6.90 -13.15
N ALA A 66 -13.22 -7.58 -14.19
CA ALA A 66 -12.11 -7.19 -15.04
C ALA A 66 -12.56 -7.00 -16.50
N SER A 67 -11.81 -6.19 -17.24
CA SER A 67 -11.89 -6.12 -18.69
C SER A 67 -10.50 -6.19 -19.31
N TRP A 68 -10.35 -5.79 -20.57
CA TRP A 68 -9.07 -5.76 -21.24
C TRP A 68 -8.96 -4.56 -22.19
N TYR A 69 -7.74 -4.10 -22.44
CA TYR A 69 -7.48 -3.00 -23.37
C TYR A 69 -7.60 -3.47 -24.82
N GLY A 70 -8.32 -2.72 -25.60
CA GLY A 70 -8.40 -2.93 -27.04
C GLY A 70 -7.10 -2.57 -27.79
N PRO A 71 -7.03 -2.93 -29.09
CA PRO A 71 -5.85 -2.66 -29.94
C PRO A 71 -5.46 -1.18 -30.02
N GLY A 72 -6.41 -0.26 -29.84
CA GLY A 72 -6.18 1.19 -29.92
C GLY A 72 -5.25 1.75 -28.85
N PHE A 73 -4.92 0.98 -27.82
CA PHE A 73 -3.96 1.40 -26.80
C PHE A 73 -2.53 0.93 -27.06
N HIS A 74 -2.31 0.03 -28.01
CA HIS A 74 -0.99 -0.49 -28.35
C HIS A 74 -0.06 0.65 -28.79
N GLY A 75 1.15 0.69 -28.21
CA GLY A 75 2.13 1.73 -28.48
C GLY A 75 2.04 2.96 -27.56
N ASN A 76 0.98 3.11 -26.77
CA ASN A 76 0.86 4.19 -25.82
C ASN A 76 1.76 3.97 -24.59
N ARG A 77 2.09 5.04 -23.87
CA ARG A 77 2.85 4.95 -22.63
C ARG A 77 1.95 4.54 -21.46
N THR A 78 2.42 3.58 -20.67
CA THR A 78 1.80 3.17 -19.43
C THR A 78 2.24 4.05 -18.26
N ALA A 79 1.56 3.93 -17.12
CA ALA A 79 1.84 4.72 -15.92
C ALA A 79 3.26 4.53 -15.36
N ASN A 80 3.90 3.38 -15.57
CA ASN A 80 5.29 3.16 -15.19
C ASN A 80 6.31 3.68 -16.24
N GLY A 81 5.83 4.27 -17.36
CA GLY A 81 6.64 4.82 -18.44
C GLY A 81 7.01 3.84 -19.55
N GLU A 82 6.65 2.58 -19.44
CA GLU A 82 6.83 1.60 -20.52
C GLU A 82 5.90 1.91 -21.71
N VAL A 83 6.23 1.36 -22.86
CA VAL A 83 5.30 1.33 -24.00
C VAL A 83 4.39 0.10 -23.86
N TYR A 84 3.08 0.34 -23.89
CA TYR A 84 2.10 -0.74 -23.84
C TYR A 84 2.23 -1.67 -25.02
N ASP A 85 2.46 -2.93 -24.73
CA ASP A 85 2.47 -4.03 -25.72
C ASP A 85 1.34 -5.01 -25.39
N MET A 86 0.31 -5.04 -26.23
CA MET A 86 -0.85 -5.89 -26.04
C MET A 86 -0.54 -7.38 -26.01
N HIS A 87 0.65 -7.79 -26.47
CA HIS A 87 1.10 -9.19 -26.50
C HIS A 87 1.88 -9.60 -25.24
N LYS A 88 2.19 -8.65 -24.34
CA LYS A 88 2.82 -8.94 -23.04
C LYS A 88 1.78 -9.21 -21.97
N LEU A 89 2.15 -10.01 -20.97
CA LEU A 89 1.29 -10.33 -19.81
C LEU A 89 1.37 -9.21 -18.77
N THR A 90 0.64 -8.13 -19.03
CA THR A 90 0.55 -6.95 -18.15
C THR A 90 -0.89 -6.58 -17.87
N ALA A 91 -1.09 -5.73 -16.87
CA ALA A 91 -2.41 -5.23 -16.51
C ALA A 91 -2.35 -3.83 -15.86
N ALA A 92 -3.49 -3.13 -15.88
CA ALA A 92 -3.71 -1.93 -15.10
C ALA A 92 -4.50 -2.21 -13.83
N HIS A 93 -4.07 -1.60 -12.73
CA HIS A 93 -4.78 -1.60 -11.47
C HIS A 93 -4.72 -0.22 -10.81
N ARG A 94 -5.80 0.17 -10.11
CA ARG A 94 -5.88 1.54 -9.55
C ARG A 94 -4.89 1.79 -8.42
N THR A 95 -4.72 0.82 -7.52
CA THR A 95 -4.07 1.02 -6.23
C THR A 95 -2.88 0.11 -5.97
N LEU A 96 -2.79 -1.07 -6.60
CA LEU A 96 -1.60 -1.92 -6.47
C LEU A 96 -0.34 -1.16 -6.93
N PRO A 97 0.78 -1.28 -6.22
CA PRO A 97 2.05 -0.70 -6.66
C PRO A 97 2.42 -1.14 -8.07
N LEU A 98 2.96 -0.23 -8.88
CA LEU A 98 3.54 -0.59 -10.18
C LEU A 98 4.70 -1.58 -9.94
N GLY A 99 4.77 -2.62 -10.77
CA GLY A 99 5.68 -3.76 -10.58
C GLY A 99 5.11 -4.86 -9.69
N SER A 100 3.88 -4.74 -9.18
CA SER A 100 3.19 -5.88 -8.54
C SER A 100 3.00 -7.00 -9.56
N VAL A 101 3.32 -8.22 -9.17
CA VAL A 101 3.06 -9.43 -9.95
C VAL A 101 1.92 -10.19 -9.29
N ALA A 102 0.89 -10.47 -10.06
CA ALA A 102 -0.32 -11.09 -9.55
C ALA A 102 -0.77 -12.27 -10.44
N VAL A 103 -1.28 -13.30 -9.78
CA VAL A 103 -2.06 -14.36 -10.45
C VAL A 103 -3.49 -13.87 -10.54
N VAL A 104 -4.02 -13.84 -11.75
CA VAL A 104 -5.41 -13.51 -12.07
C VAL A 104 -6.12 -14.77 -12.50
N ARG A 105 -7.18 -15.13 -11.81
CA ARG A 105 -8.03 -16.29 -12.11
C ARG A 105 -9.41 -15.82 -12.54
N SER A 106 -9.83 -16.22 -13.72
CA SER A 106 -11.22 -16.08 -14.18
C SER A 106 -12.14 -16.98 -13.36
N LEU A 107 -13.18 -16.42 -12.78
CA LEU A 107 -14.16 -17.21 -12.00
C LEU A 107 -15.12 -17.97 -12.90
N SER A 108 -15.32 -17.54 -14.14
CA SER A 108 -16.20 -18.22 -15.11
C SER A 108 -15.52 -19.36 -15.85
N THR A 109 -14.21 -19.25 -16.18
CA THR A 109 -13.49 -20.30 -16.92
C THR A 109 -12.61 -21.17 -16.04
N GLY A 110 -12.26 -20.71 -14.83
CA GLY A 110 -11.28 -21.33 -13.94
C GLY A 110 -9.82 -21.16 -14.39
N ARG A 111 -9.57 -20.61 -15.60
CA ARG A 111 -8.22 -20.35 -16.12
C ARG A 111 -7.53 -19.25 -15.34
N GLN A 112 -6.21 -19.31 -15.29
CA GLN A 112 -5.39 -18.31 -14.61
C GLN A 112 -4.20 -17.87 -15.45
N VAL A 113 -3.72 -16.66 -15.17
CA VAL A 113 -2.54 -16.06 -15.79
C VAL A 113 -1.78 -15.25 -14.75
N THR A 114 -0.47 -15.22 -14.86
CA THR A 114 0.36 -14.30 -14.07
C THR A 114 0.64 -13.06 -14.89
N VAL A 115 0.33 -11.88 -14.33
CA VAL A 115 0.52 -10.59 -14.98
C VAL A 115 1.31 -9.64 -14.08
N ARG A 116 2.00 -8.67 -14.68
CA ARG A 116 2.66 -7.57 -13.98
C ARG A 116 1.80 -6.31 -14.10
N ILE A 117 1.59 -5.63 -12.99
CA ILE A 117 0.90 -4.35 -12.96
C ILE A 117 1.89 -3.26 -13.41
N ASN A 118 1.66 -2.68 -14.57
CA ASN A 118 2.50 -1.62 -15.12
C ASN A 118 1.72 -0.34 -15.46
N ASP A 119 0.40 -0.35 -15.25
CA ASP A 119 -0.45 0.77 -15.63
C ASP A 119 -1.51 1.11 -14.57
N ARG A 120 -2.15 2.29 -14.69
CA ARG A 120 -3.21 2.81 -13.84
C ARG A 120 -4.57 2.76 -14.54
N GLY A 121 -5.54 2.23 -13.85
CA GLY A 121 -6.90 1.98 -14.26
C GLY A 121 -7.42 0.71 -13.56
N PRO A 122 -8.65 0.27 -13.89
CA PRO A 122 -9.65 0.92 -14.72
C PRO A 122 -10.26 2.15 -14.06
N PHE A 123 -10.65 3.14 -14.87
CA PHE A 123 -11.42 4.31 -14.41
C PHE A 123 -12.92 4.17 -14.70
N ALA A 124 -13.36 2.95 -15.01
CA ALA A 124 -14.76 2.59 -15.14
C ALA A 124 -15.29 1.96 -13.85
N ARG A 125 -16.57 2.23 -13.55
CA ARG A 125 -17.22 1.74 -12.34
C ARG A 125 -17.31 0.21 -12.32
N GLY A 126 -17.16 -0.37 -11.13
CA GLY A 126 -17.31 -1.81 -10.89
C GLY A 126 -16.13 -2.67 -11.35
N ARG A 127 -15.20 -2.12 -12.12
CA ARG A 127 -13.99 -2.87 -12.54
C ARG A 127 -12.82 -2.63 -11.59
N ILE A 128 -12.04 -3.67 -11.35
CA ILE A 128 -10.81 -3.62 -10.53
C ILE A 128 -9.55 -3.78 -11.37
N LEU A 129 -9.62 -4.42 -12.54
CA LEU A 129 -8.47 -4.77 -13.37
C LEU A 129 -8.80 -4.63 -14.86
N ASP A 130 -7.82 -4.12 -15.63
CA ASP A 130 -7.83 -4.23 -17.09
C ASP A 130 -6.59 -5.03 -17.54
N LEU A 131 -6.82 -6.17 -18.19
CA LEU A 131 -5.77 -7.04 -18.72
C LEU A 131 -5.27 -6.55 -20.08
N SER A 132 -4.04 -6.87 -20.43
CA SER A 132 -3.60 -6.87 -21.83
C SER A 132 -4.40 -7.88 -22.66
N LEU A 133 -4.36 -7.75 -23.98
CA LEU A 133 -4.97 -8.75 -24.88
C LEU A 133 -4.45 -10.16 -24.60
N ALA A 134 -3.12 -10.31 -24.43
CA ALA A 134 -2.51 -11.61 -24.12
C ALA A 134 -3.02 -12.18 -22.78
N GLY A 135 -3.16 -11.33 -21.74
CA GLY A 135 -3.74 -11.72 -20.47
C GLY A 135 -5.19 -12.18 -20.59
N ALA A 136 -6.00 -11.42 -21.34
CA ALA A 136 -7.40 -11.73 -21.60
C ALA A 136 -7.59 -13.03 -22.40
N GLN A 137 -6.71 -13.28 -23.37
CA GLN A 137 -6.69 -14.54 -24.14
C GLN A 137 -6.37 -15.72 -23.23
N ALA A 138 -5.37 -15.58 -22.36
CA ALA A 138 -4.94 -16.64 -21.45
C ALA A 138 -6.07 -17.09 -20.51
N VAL A 139 -6.85 -16.15 -19.97
CA VAL A 139 -8.00 -16.46 -19.09
C VAL A 139 -9.30 -16.72 -19.87
N GLY A 140 -9.30 -16.54 -21.20
CA GLY A 140 -10.45 -16.82 -22.06
C GLY A 140 -11.57 -15.79 -21.99
N MET A 141 -11.26 -14.49 -21.69
CA MET A 141 -12.30 -13.45 -21.52
C MET A 141 -12.56 -12.61 -22.78
N VAL A 142 -11.71 -12.68 -23.83
CA VAL A 142 -11.76 -11.76 -24.98
C VAL A 142 -13.16 -11.67 -25.61
N GLY A 143 -13.80 -12.82 -25.86
CA GLY A 143 -15.12 -12.85 -26.51
C GLY A 143 -16.25 -12.27 -25.65
N ARG A 144 -16.09 -12.26 -24.31
CA ARG A 144 -17.07 -11.70 -23.39
C ARG A 144 -16.81 -10.22 -23.07
N GLY A 145 -15.59 -9.75 -23.31
CA GLY A 145 -15.17 -8.39 -22.99
C GLY A 145 -14.89 -8.14 -21.50
N THR A 146 -15.67 -8.75 -20.62
CA THR A 146 -15.54 -8.66 -19.15
C THR A 146 -15.68 -10.01 -18.48
N ASP A 147 -15.13 -10.15 -17.27
CA ASP A 147 -15.27 -11.35 -16.45
C ASP A 147 -15.11 -11.02 -14.96
N GLU A 148 -15.72 -11.81 -14.08
CA GLU A 148 -15.42 -11.79 -12.66
C GLU A 148 -14.12 -12.57 -12.40
N ILE A 149 -13.21 -11.94 -11.67
CA ILE A 149 -11.88 -12.50 -11.41
C ILE A 149 -11.53 -12.50 -9.92
N GLU A 150 -10.60 -13.36 -9.56
CA GLU A 150 -9.82 -13.27 -8.34
C GLU A 150 -8.37 -12.92 -8.72
N LEU A 151 -7.87 -11.83 -8.16
CA LEU A 151 -6.48 -11.42 -8.26
C LEU A 151 -5.77 -11.77 -6.95
N ARG A 152 -4.55 -12.36 -7.03
CA ARG A 152 -3.69 -12.63 -5.87
C ARG A 152 -2.28 -12.12 -6.14
N VAL A 153 -1.79 -11.21 -5.30
CA VAL A 153 -0.42 -10.71 -5.38
C VAL A 153 0.58 -11.77 -4.90
N ILE A 154 1.57 -12.07 -5.72
CA ILE A 154 2.58 -13.10 -5.44
C ILE A 154 4.00 -12.55 -5.28
N SER A 155 4.31 -11.40 -5.87
CA SER A 155 5.61 -10.72 -5.71
C SER A 155 5.52 -9.24 -6.12
N TYR A 156 6.61 -8.52 -5.87
CA TYR A 156 6.79 -7.15 -6.29
C TYR A 156 8.13 -7.02 -7.01
N GLU A 157 8.10 -6.52 -8.25
CA GLU A 157 9.28 -6.15 -9.02
C GLU A 157 9.52 -4.64 -8.83
N GLY A 158 10.62 -4.25 -8.18
CA GLY A 158 10.96 -2.85 -7.93
C GLY A 158 11.32 -2.52 -6.49
N ARG A 159 11.72 -1.27 -6.25
CA ARG A 159 12.08 -0.79 -4.91
C ARG A 159 10.83 -0.38 -4.13
N ALA A 160 10.68 -0.90 -2.93
CA ALA A 160 9.61 -0.55 -1.99
C ALA A 160 9.55 0.96 -1.63
N GLY A 161 10.62 1.71 -1.84
CA GLY A 161 10.74 3.13 -1.47
C GLY A 161 10.15 4.14 -2.46
N GLY A 162 9.54 3.70 -3.58
CA GLY A 162 9.00 4.58 -4.63
C GLY A 162 7.52 4.43 -4.91
N MET A 163 6.75 3.91 -3.94
CA MET A 163 5.37 3.46 -4.19
C MET A 163 4.31 4.57 -4.16
N GLY A 164 4.69 5.84 -4.07
CA GLY A 164 3.73 6.93 -4.07
C GLY A 164 2.73 6.89 -2.90
N VAL A 165 1.65 7.66 -3.03
CA VAL A 165 0.57 7.78 -2.03
C VAL A 165 -0.78 7.47 -2.67
N LEU A 166 -1.74 7.04 -1.85
CA LEU A 166 -3.12 6.92 -2.32
C LEU A 166 -3.80 8.28 -2.30
N ARG A 167 -4.66 8.53 -3.30
CA ARG A 167 -5.48 9.74 -3.43
C ARG A 167 -6.91 9.36 -3.80
N VAL A 168 -7.84 10.24 -3.50
CA VAL A 168 -9.24 10.07 -3.88
C VAL A 168 -9.56 11.01 -5.04
N GLN A 169 -9.76 10.46 -6.24
CA GLN A 169 -10.24 11.25 -7.37
C GLN A 169 -11.73 11.55 -7.18
N VAL A 170 -12.08 12.81 -7.10
CA VAL A 170 -13.45 13.27 -6.81
C VAL A 170 -14.16 13.91 -7.98
N GLY A 171 -13.46 14.13 -9.08
CA GLY A 171 -14.06 14.72 -10.28
C GLY A 171 -13.08 14.79 -11.45
N SER A 172 -13.65 14.98 -12.64
CA SER A 172 -12.95 15.21 -13.91
C SER A 172 -13.71 16.26 -14.69
N PHE A 173 -13.07 17.39 -14.95
CA PHE A 173 -13.71 18.58 -15.50
C PHE A 173 -13.09 18.95 -16.87
N ALA A 174 -13.92 19.39 -17.80
CA ALA A 174 -13.44 20.01 -19.04
C ALA A 174 -12.92 21.44 -18.79
N ASP A 175 -13.60 22.17 -17.88
CA ASP A 175 -13.22 23.52 -17.48
C ASP A 175 -12.25 23.48 -16.28
N PRO A 176 -11.02 24.05 -16.42
CA PRO A 176 -10.06 24.13 -15.33
C PRO A 176 -10.53 25.05 -14.18
N ALA A 177 -11.46 25.98 -14.39
CA ALA A 177 -11.98 26.83 -13.33
C ALA A 177 -12.80 26.03 -12.31
N ASN A 178 -13.63 25.10 -12.79
CA ASN A 178 -14.41 24.21 -11.94
C ASN A 178 -13.49 23.27 -11.11
N ALA A 179 -12.43 22.76 -11.72
CA ALA A 179 -11.44 21.96 -11.02
C ALA A 179 -10.73 22.76 -9.92
N ARG A 180 -10.32 24.00 -10.21
CA ARG A 180 -9.69 24.91 -9.23
C ARG A 180 -10.62 25.21 -8.06
N ALA A 181 -11.87 25.57 -8.34
CA ALA A 181 -12.87 25.84 -7.29
C ALA A 181 -13.06 24.65 -6.36
N LEU A 182 -13.12 23.43 -6.89
CA LEU A 182 -13.24 22.23 -6.07
C LEU A 182 -11.99 21.98 -5.21
N VAL A 183 -10.77 22.11 -5.78
CA VAL A 183 -9.53 21.93 -5.00
C VAL A 183 -9.44 22.91 -3.84
N GLU A 184 -9.77 24.18 -4.05
CA GLU A 184 -9.74 25.18 -2.98
C GLU A 184 -10.71 24.81 -1.83
N ARG A 185 -11.89 24.30 -2.12
CA ARG A 185 -12.85 23.82 -1.12
C ARG A 185 -12.32 22.60 -0.34
N LEU A 186 -11.47 21.78 -0.95
CA LEU A 186 -10.96 20.56 -0.36
C LEU A 186 -9.68 20.78 0.47
N ARG A 187 -8.88 21.81 0.21
CA ARG A 187 -7.53 21.98 0.76
C ARG A 187 -7.45 21.97 2.28
N SER A 188 -8.42 22.53 2.98
CA SER A 188 -8.42 22.60 4.44
C SER A 188 -8.68 21.25 5.07
N ALA A 189 -9.64 20.48 4.54
CA ALA A 189 -10.01 19.17 5.07
C ALA A 189 -9.12 18.03 4.53
N TYR A 190 -8.56 18.21 3.33
CA TYR A 190 -7.74 17.22 2.64
C TYR A 190 -6.44 17.85 2.13
N PRO A 191 -5.45 18.06 3.02
CA PRO A 191 -4.15 18.62 2.64
C PRO A 191 -3.48 17.82 1.51
N GLY A 192 -2.82 18.52 0.57
CA GLY A 192 -2.19 17.89 -0.58
C GLY A 192 -3.14 17.58 -1.74
N SER A 193 -4.38 18.09 -1.69
CA SER A 193 -5.29 18.05 -2.86
C SER A 193 -4.68 18.75 -4.06
N LYS A 194 -4.84 18.18 -5.26
CA LYS A 194 -4.23 18.68 -6.49
C LYS A 194 -5.13 18.46 -7.71
N ILE A 195 -4.78 19.19 -8.80
CA ILE A 195 -5.34 18.99 -10.13
C ILE A 195 -4.28 18.35 -11.02
N VAL A 196 -4.70 17.40 -11.84
CA VAL A 196 -3.87 16.80 -12.89
C VAL A 196 -4.61 16.97 -14.23
N GLY A 197 -3.94 17.63 -15.19
CA GLY A 197 -4.43 17.69 -16.58
C GLY A 197 -4.14 16.37 -17.29
N VAL A 198 -5.15 15.85 -18.00
CA VAL A 198 -5.06 14.60 -18.78
C VAL A 198 -5.63 14.88 -20.16
N ASP A 199 -4.89 14.52 -21.20
CA ASP A 199 -5.38 14.62 -22.58
C ASP A 199 -6.08 13.30 -22.94
N LEU A 200 -7.36 13.40 -23.31
CA LEU A 200 -8.20 12.29 -23.73
C LEU A 200 -8.58 12.47 -25.22
N PRO A 201 -9.02 11.41 -25.91
CA PRO A 201 -9.45 11.52 -27.30
C PRO A 201 -10.56 12.53 -27.54
N ASP A 202 -11.41 12.79 -26.51
CA ASP A 202 -12.52 13.75 -26.53
C ASP A 202 -12.12 15.13 -25.99
N GLY A 203 -10.83 15.37 -25.71
CA GLY A 203 -10.29 16.64 -25.24
C GLY A 203 -9.63 16.57 -23.86
N ARG A 204 -9.02 17.69 -23.45
CA ARG A 204 -8.32 17.80 -22.19
C ARG A 204 -9.28 17.81 -21.01
N ARG A 205 -8.96 17.02 -19.96
CA ARG A 205 -9.69 16.94 -18.70
C ARG A 205 -8.80 17.34 -17.53
N TYR A 206 -9.41 17.87 -16.49
CA TYR A 206 -8.76 18.28 -15.24
C TYR A 206 -9.29 17.42 -14.12
N ARG A 207 -8.52 16.38 -13.73
CA ARG A 207 -8.86 15.48 -12.64
C ARG A 207 -8.51 16.10 -11.30
N VAL A 208 -9.46 16.09 -10.36
CA VAL A 208 -9.26 16.60 -9.00
C VAL A 208 -9.05 15.43 -8.07
N TYR A 209 -7.92 15.47 -7.36
CA TYR A 209 -7.52 14.49 -6.38
C TYR A 209 -7.54 15.11 -4.98
N ALA A 210 -8.25 14.49 -4.04
CA ALA A 210 -8.32 14.88 -2.65
C ALA A 210 -7.31 14.11 -1.79
N GLY A 211 -6.57 14.84 -0.96
CA GLY A 211 -5.70 14.32 0.08
C GLY A 211 -4.52 13.48 -0.39
N GLN A 212 -3.80 12.96 0.62
CA GLN A 212 -2.72 11.99 0.50
C GLN A 212 -2.90 10.96 1.62
N PHE A 213 -2.97 9.68 1.28
CA PHE A 213 -3.23 8.61 2.23
C PHE A 213 -2.14 7.55 2.12
N GLN A 214 -1.66 7.06 3.25
CA GLN A 214 -0.65 6.00 3.30
C GLN A 214 -1.28 4.61 3.28
N THR A 215 -2.55 4.51 3.67
CA THR A 215 -3.28 3.23 3.76
C THR A 215 -4.58 3.28 2.96
N GLU A 216 -5.00 2.12 2.48
CA GLU A 216 -6.26 1.98 1.75
C GLU A 216 -7.46 2.30 2.65
N VAL A 217 -7.44 1.85 3.90
CA VAL A 217 -8.50 2.14 4.88
C VAL A 217 -8.71 3.65 5.06
N ALA A 218 -7.63 4.43 5.17
CA ALA A 218 -7.74 5.88 5.28
C ALA A 218 -8.29 6.53 3.99
N ALA A 219 -7.88 6.02 2.82
CA ALA A 219 -8.40 6.49 1.54
C ALA A 219 -9.87 6.12 1.35
N GLU A 220 -10.30 4.93 1.76
CA GLU A 220 -11.71 4.50 1.71
C GLU A 220 -12.62 5.32 2.62
N GLN A 221 -12.17 5.61 3.84
CA GLN A 221 -12.90 6.48 4.76
C GLN A 221 -13.09 7.87 4.18
N ALA A 222 -12.03 8.44 3.59
CA ALA A 222 -12.09 9.73 2.90
C ALA A 222 -13.02 9.66 1.66
N ALA A 223 -12.95 8.61 0.86
CA ALA A 223 -13.82 8.42 -0.29
C ALA A 223 -15.29 8.31 0.12
N ALA A 224 -15.59 7.58 1.18
CA ALA A 224 -16.96 7.46 1.71
C ALA A 224 -17.50 8.80 2.22
N HIS A 225 -16.67 9.61 2.88
CA HIS A 225 -17.04 10.96 3.30
C HIS A 225 -17.28 11.88 2.10
N LEU A 226 -16.35 11.90 1.13
CA LEU A 226 -16.42 12.74 -0.06
C LEU A 226 -17.61 12.36 -0.96
N ARG A 227 -17.96 11.07 -1.05
CA ARG A 227 -19.16 10.61 -1.77
C ARG A 227 -20.42 11.29 -1.26
N ARG A 228 -20.57 11.36 0.08
CA ARG A 228 -21.74 12.00 0.71
C ARG A 228 -21.71 13.52 0.59
N ALA A 229 -20.52 14.12 0.78
CA ALA A 229 -20.37 15.57 0.81
C ALA A 229 -20.46 16.25 -0.57
N LEU A 230 -20.09 15.54 -1.64
CA LEU A 230 -20.02 16.05 -2.99
C LEU A 230 -21.03 15.41 -3.94
N GLU A 231 -21.81 14.42 -3.45
CA GLU A 231 -22.76 13.62 -4.26
C GLU A 231 -22.11 13.05 -5.53
N THR A 232 -20.84 12.62 -5.41
CA THR A 232 -20.03 12.04 -6.47
C THR A 232 -19.71 10.58 -6.19
N ASP A 233 -19.15 9.89 -7.16
CA ASP A 233 -18.65 8.53 -6.97
C ASP A 233 -17.11 8.54 -7.11
N PRO A 234 -16.39 8.75 -6.01
CA PRO A 234 -14.96 8.92 -6.05
C PRO A 234 -14.23 7.60 -6.31
N PHE A 235 -13.05 7.70 -6.94
CA PHE A 235 -12.13 6.59 -7.14
C PHE A 235 -10.90 6.75 -6.26
N ILE A 236 -10.46 5.67 -5.62
CA ILE A 236 -9.14 5.63 -4.99
C ILE A 236 -8.13 5.24 -6.06
N VAL A 237 -7.07 6.04 -6.18
CA VAL A 237 -5.96 5.79 -7.11
C VAL A 237 -4.64 5.98 -6.39
N ARG A 238 -3.61 5.26 -6.83
CA ARG A 238 -2.24 5.51 -6.38
C ARG A 238 -1.62 6.61 -7.24
N ASP A 239 -1.08 7.61 -6.57
CA ASP A 239 -0.26 8.67 -7.15
C ASP A 239 1.20 8.21 -7.01
N ASP A 240 1.74 7.70 -8.09
CA ASP A 240 3.08 7.14 -8.11
C ASP A 240 4.14 8.23 -7.89
N ALA A 241 5.30 7.84 -7.36
CA ALA A 241 6.38 8.80 -7.06
C ALA A 241 6.81 9.57 -8.33
N PRO A 242 7.37 10.79 -8.17
CA PRO A 242 7.84 11.60 -9.29
C PRO A 242 8.81 10.81 -10.18
N GLY A 243 8.46 10.60 -11.43
CA GLY A 243 9.18 9.76 -12.41
C GLY A 243 8.33 8.67 -13.04
N ALA A 244 7.23 8.25 -12.41
CA ALA A 244 6.18 7.50 -13.08
C ALA A 244 5.33 8.50 -13.89
N THR A 245 5.61 8.61 -15.17
CA THR A 245 4.72 9.35 -16.08
C THR A 245 3.37 8.64 -16.06
N THR A 246 2.34 9.33 -15.60
CA THR A 246 0.97 8.86 -15.81
C THR A 246 0.79 8.75 -17.32
N GLY A 247 0.89 7.53 -17.84
CA GLY A 247 0.56 7.25 -19.22
C GLY A 247 -0.87 7.72 -19.45
N ASN A 248 -1.01 8.54 -20.47
CA ASN A 248 -2.30 9.05 -20.87
C ASN A 248 -3.06 7.91 -21.57
N PRO A 249 -4.32 7.63 -21.21
CA PRO A 249 -5.15 6.73 -21.99
C PRO A 249 -5.46 7.28 -23.36
#